data_63b8923eefdcb36cab65239d7aede33c
#
_entry.id   63b8923eefdcb36cab65239d7aede33c
#
_cell.length_a   1.000
_cell.length_b   1.000
_cell.length_c   1.000
_cell.angle_alpha   90.00
_cell.angle_beta   90.00
_cell.angle_gamma   90.00
#
_symmetry.space_group_name_H-M   'P 1'
#
loop_
_entity.id
_entity.type
_entity.pdbx_description
1 polymer ?
#
loop_
_entity_poly.entity_id
_entity_poly.type
_entity_poly.pdbx_seq_one_letter_code
_entity_poly.pdbx_strand_id
1 'polypeptide(L)'
;MKRVIALVFLALLLINCSKGQVVVGSSNIISQEKQLSAYDRIEVLGSYDVIFTDGEVGKIKIKAPDNTLPLIQTEVSDGLLRIDTGKSRYRVKEPIIIYVPVDSRLKQVVIKGSADIYTEKSLETKALEVDVYGSGDVRLQVDASSLALKIDGSGDIRVGGKTDNLSININGSGNVEVPNLKAQKAVININGSGDVSAYVTENVDIFIAGSGDVTIKGNPKKVKRIINGSGRVSVK
;
A
#
# COMPACT_ATOMS: atom_id res chain seq x y z
N MET A 1 19.76 41.53 -61.63
CA MET A 1 18.63 41.26 -60.75
C MET A 1 18.59 39.74 -60.49
N LYS A 2 19.20 39.32 -59.39
CA LYS A 2 19.26 37.89 -59.01
C LYS A 2 18.17 37.62 -57.98
N ARG A 3 17.20 36.76 -58.29
CA ARG A 3 16.18 36.32 -57.37
C ARG A 3 16.73 35.21 -56.50
N VAL A 4 16.82 35.44 -55.19
CA VAL A 4 17.16 34.43 -54.18
C VAL A 4 15.85 33.75 -53.80
N ILE A 5 15.72 32.48 -54.12
CA ILE A 5 14.62 31.62 -53.66
C ILE A 5 15.05 31.02 -52.31
N ALA A 6 14.41 31.46 -51.22
CA ALA A 6 14.59 30.88 -49.87
C ALA A 6 13.69 29.65 -49.77
N LEU A 7 14.32 28.45 -49.74
CA LEU A 7 13.64 27.19 -49.41
C LEU A 7 13.52 27.09 -47.89
N VAL A 8 12.29 27.27 -47.40
CA VAL A 8 11.95 27.01 -46.00
C VAL A 8 11.75 25.49 -45.85
N PHE A 9 12.70 24.82 -45.26
CA PHE A 9 12.58 23.42 -44.82
C PHE A 9 11.72 23.40 -43.54
N LEU A 10 10.42 23.11 -43.70
CA LEU A 10 9.52 22.79 -42.58
C LEU A 10 9.81 21.37 -42.12
N ALA A 11 10.68 21.20 -41.14
CA ALA A 11 10.92 19.92 -40.47
C ALA A 11 9.68 19.56 -39.63
N LEU A 12 8.80 18.70 -40.16
CA LEU A 12 7.78 18.03 -39.38
C LEU A 12 8.46 17.12 -38.37
N LEU A 13 8.58 17.56 -37.11
CA LEU A 13 8.87 16.71 -35.98
C LEU A 13 7.68 15.75 -35.77
N LEU A 14 7.75 14.59 -36.40
CA LEU A 14 6.90 13.46 -36.05
C LEU A 14 7.28 13.02 -34.62
N ILE A 15 6.54 13.55 -33.65
CA ILE A 15 6.58 13.01 -32.28
C ILE A 15 5.96 11.62 -32.38
N ASN A 16 6.79 10.61 -32.56
CA ASN A 16 6.42 9.23 -32.37
C ASN A 16 6.07 9.04 -30.89
N CYS A 17 4.80 9.26 -30.54
CA CYS A 17 4.23 8.82 -29.29
C CYS A 17 4.18 7.29 -29.34
N SER A 18 5.26 6.63 -28.96
CA SER A 18 5.34 5.19 -28.79
C SER A 18 4.36 4.82 -27.67
N LYS A 19 3.12 4.52 -28.02
CA LYS A 19 2.16 3.90 -27.12
C LYS A 19 2.76 2.56 -26.73
N GLY A 20 3.30 2.45 -25.51
CA GLY A 20 3.83 1.20 -25.00
C GLY A 20 2.81 0.08 -25.22
N GLN A 21 3.24 -0.99 -25.86
CA GLN A 21 2.38 -2.14 -26.17
C GLN A 21 1.86 -2.74 -24.86
N VAL A 22 0.53 -2.91 -24.74
CA VAL A 22 -0.09 -3.55 -23.58
C VAL A 22 0.01 -5.06 -23.78
N VAL A 23 0.68 -5.75 -22.88
CA VAL A 23 0.76 -7.22 -22.87
C VAL A 23 -0.53 -7.78 -22.29
N VAL A 24 -1.24 -8.59 -23.06
CA VAL A 24 -2.40 -9.35 -22.58
C VAL A 24 -1.92 -10.67 -22.01
N GLY A 25 -2.18 -10.92 -20.73
CA GLY A 25 -1.79 -12.17 -20.07
C GLY A 25 -2.42 -13.39 -20.71
N SER A 26 -1.63 -14.43 -20.88
CA SER A 26 -2.07 -15.74 -21.35
C SER A 26 -2.95 -16.44 -20.31
N SER A 27 -3.60 -17.53 -20.68
CA SER A 27 -4.30 -18.42 -19.74
C SER A 27 -3.37 -19.42 -19.04
N ASN A 28 -2.12 -19.51 -19.47
CA ASN A 28 -1.13 -20.42 -18.88
C ASN A 28 -0.49 -19.77 -17.63
N ILE A 29 -0.96 -20.16 -16.45
CA ILE A 29 -0.45 -19.66 -15.19
C ILE A 29 0.73 -20.51 -14.74
N ILE A 30 1.87 -19.89 -14.53
CA ILE A 30 3.07 -20.54 -14.02
C ILE A 30 3.54 -19.92 -12.71
N SER A 31 4.40 -20.64 -12.00
CA SER A 31 5.03 -20.16 -10.78
C SER A 31 6.54 -20.12 -10.93
N GLN A 32 7.17 -19.07 -10.42
CA GLN A 32 8.63 -18.93 -10.35
C GLN A 32 9.03 -18.58 -8.93
N GLU A 33 10.01 -19.28 -8.41
CA GLU A 33 10.71 -18.90 -7.17
C GLU A 33 11.95 -18.07 -7.53
N LYS A 34 12.22 -17.07 -6.71
CA LYS A 34 13.43 -16.23 -6.81
C LYS A 34 14.09 -16.16 -5.45
N GLN A 35 15.41 -16.34 -5.45
CA GLN A 35 16.25 -16.10 -4.28
C GLN A 35 16.82 -14.70 -4.35
N LEU A 36 16.53 -13.90 -3.34
CA LEU A 36 16.97 -12.50 -3.17
C LEU A 36 17.74 -12.38 -1.86
N SER A 37 18.37 -11.24 -1.64
CA SER A 37 18.93 -10.89 -0.33
C SER A 37 17.80 -10.69 0.70
N ALA A 38 18.14 -10.75 1.98
CA ALA A 38 17.18 -10.47 3.05
C ALA A 38 16.74 -8.98 3.02
N TYR A 39 15.49 -8.74 3.43
CA TYR A 39 14.89 -7.41 3.48
C TYR A 39 14.11 -7.22 4.78
N ASP A 40 13.96 -5.95 5.17
CA ASP A 40 13.12 -5.53 6.30
C ASP A 40 12.14 -4.41 5.92
N ARG A 41 12.13 -4.01 4.64
CA ARG A 41 11.20 -3.06 4.05
C ARG A 41 10.74 -3.57 2.69
N ILE A 42 9.49 -3.28 2.35
CA ILE A 42 8.86 -3.74 1.10
C ILE A 42 8.20 -2.55 0.41
N GLU A 43 8.49 -2.35 -0.87
CA GLU A 43 7.82 -1.38 -1.74
C GLU A 43 7.20 -2.09 -2.93
N VAL A 44 5.89 -1.91 -3.12
CA VAL A 44 5.11 -2.52 -4.21
C VAL A 44 4.60 -1.41 -5.14
N LEU A 45 4.98 -1.46 -6.41
CA LEU A 45 4.55 -0.52 -7.43
C LEU A 45 3.78 -1.26 -8.53
N GLY A 46 2.47 -1.08 -8.56
CA GLY A 46 1.63 -1.74 -9.59
C GLY A 46 0.30 -2.21 -9.05
N SER A 47 -0.18 -3.34 -9.60
CA SER A 47 -1.50 -3.91 -9.32
C SER A 47 -1.39 -5.42 -9.19
N TYR A 48 -0.85 -5.90 -8.09
CA TYR A 48 -0.68 -7.32 -7.77
C TYR A 48 -1.30 -7.64 -6.42
N ASP A 49 -1.61 -8.91 -6.19
CA ASP A 49 -1.89 -9.41 -4.86
C ASP A 49 -0.57 -9.87 -4.21
N VAL A 50 -0.18 -9.25 -3.11
CA VAL A 50 0.99 -9.63 -2.32
C VAL A 50 0.54 -10.33 -1.05
N ILE A 51 0.99 -11.56 -0.87
CA ILE A 51 0.64 -12.37 0.29
C ILE A 51 1.88 -12.54 1.17
N PHE A 52 1.83 -11.99 2.38
CA PHE A 52 2.88 -12.22 3.37
C PHE A 52 2.74 -13.61 3.97
N THR A 53 3.81 -14.36 3.90
CA THR A 53 3.86 -15.77 4.34
C THR A 53 4.96 -15.97 5.38
N ASP A 54 4.92 -17.10 6.05
CA ASP A 54 6.08 -17.63 6.78
C ASP A 54 7.12 -18.15 5.80
N GLY A 55 8.35 -18.33 6.26
CA GLY A 55 9.42 -18.95 5.51
C GLY A 55 10.72 -18.17 5.56
N GLU A 56 11.63 -18.54 4.67
CA GLU A 56 12.94 -17.91 4.57
C GLU A 56 12.82 -16.55 3.89
N VAL A 57 13.12 -15.46 4.60
CA VAL A 57 13.13 -14.10 4.04
C VAL A 57 14.17 -14.02 2.93
N GLY A 58 13.74 -13.57 1.75
CA GLY A 58 14.53 -13.58 0.51
C GLY A 58 14.07 -14.61 -0.51
N LYS A 59 13.34 -15.66 -0.11
CA LYS A 59 12.79 -16.64 -1.03
C LYS A 59 11.36 -16.32 -1.40
N ILE A 60 11.15 -15.53 -2.46
CA ILE A 60 9.82 -15.13 -2.93
C ILE A 60 9.30 -16.09 -4.01
N LYS A 61 7.96 -16.22 -4.13
CA LYS A 61 7.31 -16.99 -5.19
C LYS A 61 6.31 -16.11 -5.93
N ILE A 62 6.42 -16.06 -7.25
CA ILE A 62 5.54 -15.29 -8.13
C ILE A 62 4.68 -16.25 -8.94
N LYS A 63 3.36 -16.05 -8.92
CA LYS A 63 2.38 -16.80 -9.73
C LYS A 63 1.73 -15.82 -10.71
N ALA A 64 1.91 -16.04 -12.01
CA ALA A 64 1.44 -15.14 -13.06
C ALA A 64 1.26 -15.85 -14.39
N PRO A 65 0.54 -15.27 -15.37
CA PRO A 65 0.61 -15.71 -16.76
C PRO A 65 2.06 -15.75 -17.27
N ASP A 66 2.42 -16.81 -18.00
CA ASP A 66 3.79 -17.05 -18.46
C ASP A 66 4.41 -15.88 -19.24
N ASN A 67 3.60 -15.17 -20.04
CA ASN A 67 4.03 -14.02 -20.83
C ASN A 67 4.07 -12.70 -20.04
N THR A 68 3.49 -12.62 -18.83
CA THR A 68 3.57 -11.44 -17.96
C THR A 68 4.59 -11.60 -16.85
N LEU A 69 4.90 -12.84 -16.45
CA LEU A 69 5.89 -13.14 -15.42
C LEU A 69 7.25 -12.45 -15.66
N PRO A 70 7.82 -12.41 -16.89
CA PRO A 70 9.09 -11.74 -17.15
C PRO A 70 9.05 -10.20 -16.97
N LEU A 71 7.86 -9.61 -16.93
CA LEU A 71 7.69 -8.17 -16.72
C LEU A 71 7.83 -7.78 -15.25
N ILE A 72 7.67 -8.75 -14.32
CA ILE A 72 7.70 -8.50 -12.89
C ILE A 72 9.16 -8.45 -12.43
N GLN A 73 9.59 -7.26 -12.09
CA GLN A 73 10.92 -6.98 -11.57
C GLN A 73 10.89 -7.05 -10.04
N THR A 74 11.88 -7.71 -9.47
CA THR A 74 12.04 -7.83 -8.02
C THR A 74 13.50 -7.66 -7.68
N GLU A 75 13.79 -6.67 -6.87
CA GLU A 75 15.16 -6.30 -6.49
C GLU A 75 15.22 -5.99 -4.99
N VAL A 76 16.34 -6.31 -4.35
CA VAL A 76 16.62 -5.90 -2.99
C VAL A 76 17.86 -5.01 -2.98
N SER A 77 17.70 -3.79 -2.47
CA SER A 77 18.79 -2.85 -2.24
C SER A 77 18.65 -2.26 -0.85
N ASP A 78 19.73 -2.28 -0.07
CA ASP A 78 19.78 -1.74 1.29
C ASP A 78 18.64 -2.21 2.21
N GLY A 79 18.26 -3.51 2.09
CA GLY A 79 17.18 -4.10 2.87
C GLY A 79 15.76 -3.72 2.40
N LEU A 80 15.61 -3.02 1.29
CA LEU A 80 14.33 -2.72 0.65
C LEU A 80 14.07 -3.69 -0.50
N LEU A 81 13.05 -4.55 -0.36
CA LEU A 81 12.49 -5.31 -1.47
C LEU A 81 11.56 -4.41 -2.30
N ARG A 82 11.93 -4.17 -3.54
CA ARG A 82 11.10 -3.47 -4.51
C ARG A 82 10.49 -4.45 -5.50
N ILE A 83 9.18 -4.33 -5.72
CA ILE A 83 8.41 -5.13 -6.67
C ILE A 83 7.72 -4.17 -7.64
N ASP A 84 8.06 -4.24 -8.93
CA ASP A 84 7.42 -3.39 -9.95
C ASP A 84 7.39 -4.07 -11.33
N THR A 85 6.79 -3.41 -12.33
CA THR A 85 6.85 -3.81 -13.74
C THR A 85 7.54 -2.76 -14.60
N GLY A 86 8.21 -1.81 -13.99
CA GLY A 86 8.86 -0.69 -14.68
C GLY A 86 7.85 0.08 -15.55
N LYS A 87 8.19 0.25 -16.83
CA LYS A 87 7.32 0.94 -17.81
C LYS A 87 6.35 0.00 -18.53
N SER A 88 6.37 -1.29 -18.22
CA SER A 88 5.55 -2.29 -18.91
C SER A 88 4.08 -2.15 -18.51
N ARG A 89 3.20 -2.22 -19.51
CA ARG A 89 1.75 -2.25 -19.30
C ARG A 89 1.24 -3.64 -19.58
N TYR A 90 0.37 -4.15 -18.73
CA TYR A 90 -0.25 -5.45 -18.92
C TYR A 90 -1.73 -5.43 -18.54
N ARG A 91 -2.46 -6.42 -19.04
CA ARG A 91 -3.84 -6.72 -18.66
C ARG A 91 -3.97 -8.22 -18.45
N VAL A 92 -4.39 -8.64 -17.29
CA VAL A 92 -4.58 -10.05 -16.92
C VAL A 92 -6.03 -10.32 -16.57
N LYS A 93 -6.50 -11.55 -16.77
CA LYS A 93 -7.80 -12.04 -16.27
C LYS A 93 -7.67 -12.56 -14.86
N GLU A 94 -6.63 -13.35 -14.62
CA GLU A 94 -6.30 -13.90 -13.31
C GLU A 94 -5.28 -12.99 -12.61
N PRO A 95 -5.40 -12.74 -11.31
CA PRO A 95 -4.49 -11.87 -10.58
C PRO A 95 -3.05 -12.42 -10.59
N ILE A 96 -2.09 -11.52 -10.62
CA ILE A 96 -0.69 -11.83 -10.34
C ILE A 96 -0.55 -11.89 -8.83
N ILE A 97 -0.10 -13.03 -8.31
CA ILE A 97 0.06 -13.25 -6.87
C ILE A 97 1.55 -13.39 -6.55
N ILE A 98 2.00 -12.64 -5.56
CA ILE A 98 3.40 -12.66 -5.10
C ILE A 98 3.43 -13.05 -3.63
N TYR A 99 3.97 -14.22 -3.33
CA TYR A 99 4.18 -14.70 -1.97
C TYR A 99 5.52 -14.18 -1.47
N VAL A 100 5.48 -13.43 -0.38
CA VAL A 100 6.63 -12.72 0.19
C VAL A 100 6.80 -13.17 1.65
N PRO A 101 7.80 -14.01 1.95
CA PRO A 101 8.10 -14.38 3.32
C PRO A 101 8.54 -13.17 4.15
N VAL A 102 7.92 -13.00 5.32
CA VAL A 102 8.24 -11.92 6.26
C VAL A 102 8.43 -12.48 7.66
N ASP A 103 9.22 -11.77 8.48
CA ASP A 103 9.45 -12.11 9.89
C ASP A 103 9.39 -10.85 10.77
N SER A 104 9.77 -11.02 12.04
CA SER A 104 9.75 -9.96 13.07
C SER A 104 10.65 -8.75 12.77
N ARG A 105 11.48 -8.80 11.74
CA ARG A 105 12.33 -7.69 11.27
C ARG A 105 11.61 -6.71 10.36
N LEU A 106 10.42 -7.06 9.83
CA LEU A 106 9.68 -6.18 8.94
C LEU A 106 9.32 -4.86 9.64
N LYS A 107 9.73 -3.74 9.03
CA LYS A 107 9.58 -2.39 9.57
C LYS A 107 8.63 -1.52 8.75
N GLN A 108 8.62 -1.71 7.42
CA GLN A 108 7.86 -0.84 6.54
C GLN A 108 7.31 -1.57 5.32
N VAL A 109 6.10 -1.21 4.96
CA VAL A 109 5.41 -1.65 3.75
C VAL A 109 4.86 -0.43 3.03
N VAL A 110 5.23 -0.23 1.77
CA VAL A 110 4.80 0.89 0.95
C VAL A 110 4.10 0.37 -0.30
N ILE A 111 2.87 0.82 -0.54
CA ILE A 111 2.14 0.55 -1.78
C ILE A 111 2.08 1.84 -2.61
N LYS A 112 2.47 1.75 -3.87
CA LYS A 112 2.32 2.83 -4.86
C LYS A 112 1.53 2.31 -6.05
N GLY A 113 0.22 2.56 -6.07
CA GLY A 113 -0.70 2.08 -7.11
C GLY A 113 -1.95 1.40 -6.54
N SER A 114 -2.28 0.21 -7.05
CA SER A 114 -3.51 -0.53 -6.70
C SER A 114 -3.21 -1.99 -6.32
N ALA A 115 -2.04 -2.24 -5.77
CA ALA A 115 -1.69 -3.55 -5.25
C ALA A 115 -2.42 -3.81 -3.93
N ASP A 116 -2.83 -5.06 -3.72
CA ASP A 116 -3.45 -5.49 -2.47
C ASP A 116 -2.47 -6.33 -1.64
N ILE A 117 -2.45 -6.11 -0.32
CA ILE A 117 -1.56 -6.86 0.58
C ILE A 117 -2.37 -7.59 1.65
N TYR A 118 -2.04 -8.87 1.82
CA TYR A 118 -2.68 -9.76 2.79
C TYR A 118 -1.63 -10.48 3.64
N THR A 119 -2.01 -10.84 4.89
CA THR A 119 -1.22 -11.79 5.69
C THR A 119 -1.97 -13.12 5.84
N GLU A 120 -1.26 -14.23 5.73
CA GLU A 120 -1.80 -15.56 6.06
C GLU A 120 -1.86 -15.77 7.58
N LYS A 121 -0.93 -15.17 8.34
CA LYS A 121 -0.82 -15.29 9.80
C LYS A 121 -0.53 -13.95 10.45
N SER A 122 -0.56 -13.93 11.78
CA SER A 122 -0.17 -12.74 12.55
C SER A 122 1.32 -12.44 12.38
N LEU A 123 1.63 -11.21 12.03
CA LEU A 123 2.99 -10.69 11.98
C LEU A 123 3.35 -10.12 13.36
N GLU A 124 4.35 -10.71 14.01
CA GLU A 124 4.92 -10.19 15.25
C GLU A 124 6.12 -9.29 14.92
N THR A 125 6.09 -8.02 15.30
CA THR A 125 7.20 -7.11 15.10
C THR A 125 7.26 -6.02 16.17
N LYS A 126 8.38 -5.33 16.30
CA LYS A 126 8.50 -4.22 17.25
C LYS A 126 7.76 -2.98 16.79
N ALA A 127 7.93 -2.63 15.53
CA ALA A 127 7.30 -1.45 14.91
C ALA A 127 7.06 -1.72 13.45
N LEU A 128 5.85 -1.38 12.97
CA LEU A 128 5.47 -1.48 11.56
C LEU A 128 4.87 -0.18 11.07
N GLU A 129 5.32 0.26 9.92
CA GLU A 129 4.74 1.37 9.16
C GLU A 129 4.12 0.81 7.87
N VAL A 130 2.89 1.20 7.56
CA VAL A 130 2.17 0.82 6.34
C VAL A 130 1.68 2.07 5.65
N ASP A 131 2.22 2.33 4.46
CA ASP A 131 1.92 3.49 3.65
C ASP A 131 1.22 3.09 2.35
N VAL A 132 0.02 3.61 2.10
CA VAL A 132 -0.72 3.41 0.85
C VAL A 132 -0.81 4.72 0.09
N TYR A 133 -0.15 4.77 -1.07
CA TYR A 133 -0.22 5.85 -2.04
C TYR A 133 -1.00 5.39 -3.27
N GLY A 134 -2.31 5.62 -3.29
CA GLY A 134 -3.19 5.20 -4.38
C GLY A 134 -4.50 4.56 -3.91
N SER A 135 -4.84 3.39 -4.47
CA SER A 135 -6.13 2.73 -4.25
C SER A 135 -6.00 1.24 -3.87
N GLY A 136 -4.82 0.81 -3.46
CA GLY A 136 -4.58 -0.56 -3.00
C GLY A 136 -5.14 -0.80 -1.60
N ASP A 137 -5.54 -2.02 -1.33
CA ASP A 137 -6.09 -2.45 -0.06
C ASP A 137 -5.06 -3.23 0.77
N VAL A 138 -5.12 -3.05 2.09
CA VAL A 138 -4.26 -3.77 3.03
C VAL A 138 -5.09 -4.51 4.07
N ARG A 139 -4.84 -5.82 4.24
CA ARG A 139 -5.47 -6.64 5.28
C ARG A 139 -4.43 -7.43 6.04
N LEU A 140 -4.15 -7.00 7.27
CA LEU A 140 -3.10 -7.58 8.09
C LEU A 140 -3.61 -8.10 9.43
N GLN A 141 -2.90 -9.10 9.97
CA GLN A 141 -2.93 -9.45 11.40
C GLN A 141 -1.57 -9.09 11.98
N VAL A 142 -1.53 -8.21 13.00
CA VAL A 142 -0.28 -7.64 13.52
C VAL A 142 -0.28 -7.55 15.04
N ASP A 143 0.79 -8.05 15.63
CA ASP A 143 1.12 -7.84 17.04
C ASP A 143 2.40 -6.99 17.10
N ALA A 144 2.28 -5.70 17.45
CA ALA A 144 3.41 -4.77 17.45
C ALA A 144 3.36 -3.80 18.64
N SER A 145 4.51 -3.32 19.12
CA SER A 145 4.53 -2.24 20.11
C SER A 145 4.10 -0.90 19.48
N SER A 146 4.40 -0.69 18.20
CA SER A 146 4.00 0.52 17.47
C SER A 146 3.53 0.18 16.06
N LEU A 147 2.38 0.72 15.67
CA LEU A 147 1.82 0.57 14.34
C LEU A 147 1.45 1.95 13.77
N ALA A 148 2.02 2.29 12.62
CA ALA A 148 1.68 3.49 11.88
C ALA A 148 1.00 3.12 10.57
N LEU A 149 -0.18 3.69 10.30
CA LEU A 149 -0.98 3.47 9.11
C LEU A 149 -1.19 4.80 8.39
N LYS A 150 -0.81 4.86 7.13
CA LYS A 150 -0.96 6.07 6.33
C LYS A 150 -1.66 5.77 5.01
N ILE A 151 -2.60 6.63 4.63
CA ILE A 151 -3.27 6.61 3.34
C ILE A 151 -3.14 8.00 2.71
N ASP A 152 -2.56 8.06 1.51
CA ASP A 152 -2.61 9.19 0.59
C ASP A 152 -3.36 8.73 -0.67
N GLY A 153 -4.70 8.80 -0.66
CA GLY A 153 -5.54 8.31 -1.75
C GLY A 153 -6.91 7.77 -1.32
N SER A 154 -7.29 6.64 -1.90
CA SER A 154 -8.63 6.04 -1.73
C SER A 154 -8.60 4.54 -1.37
N GLY A 155 -7.44 3.98 -1.07
CA GLY A 155 -7.31 2.60 -0.61
C GLY A 155 -7.80 2.41 0.81
N ASP A 156 -8.08 1.18 1.20
CA ASP A 156 -8.54 0.82 2.54
C ASP A 156 -7.49 0.01 3.33
N ILE A 157 -7.38 0.28 4.62
CA ILE A 157 -6.52 -0.51 5.52
C ILE A 157 -7.36 -1.19 6.60
N ARG A 158 -7.26 -2.52 6.69
CA ARG A 158 -7.89 -3.35 7.71
C ARG A 158 -6.83 -4.11 8.50
N VAL A 159 -6.77 -3.87 9.81
CA VAL A 159 -5.80 -4.58 10.67
C VAL A 159 -6.50 -5.13 11.92
N GLY A 160 -6.17 -6.38 12.23
CA GLY A 160 -6.49 -7.03 13.51
C GLY A 160 -5.24 -7.31 14.34
N GLY A 161 -5.42 -7.67 15.64
CA GLY A 161 -4.34 -8.02 16.54
C GLY A 161 -4.20 -7.08 17.74
N LYS A 162 -2.97 -6.65 18.08
CA LYS A 162 -2.72 -5.74 19.21
C LYS A 162 -1.55 -4.79 18.96
N THR A 163 -1.63 -3.60 19.57
CA THR A 163 -0.51 -2.64 19.59
C THR A 163 -0.57 -1.74 20.84
N ASP A 164 0.58 -1.29 21.33
CA ASP A 164 0.59 -0.30 22.40
C ASP A 164 0.27 1.10 21.85
N ASN A 165 0.86 1.46 20.69
CA ASN A 165 0.72 2.78 20.09
C ASN A 165 0.26 2.66 18.62
N LEU A 166 -0.88 3.26 18.31
CA LEU A 166 -1.45 3.33 16.96
C LEU A 166 -1.39 4.76 16.44
N SER A 167 -0.84 4.95 15.25
CA SER A 167 -0.93 6.22 14.51
C SER A 167 -1.67 6.00 13.21
N ILE A 168 -2.70 6.80 12.93
CA ILE A 168 -3.47 6.77 11.69
C ILE A 168 -3.44 8.15 11.06
N ASN A 169 -3.01 8.23 9.78
CA ASN A 169 -3.00 9.44 8.99
C ASN A 169 -3.68 9.19 7.64
N ILE A 170 -4.79 9.88 7.38
CA ILE A 170 -5.52 9.79 6.12
C ILE A 170 -5.52 11.14 5.43
N ASN A 171 -5.01 11.17 4.18
CA ASN A 171 -5.15 12.28 3.25
C ASN A 171 -5.93 11.79 2.04
N GLY A 172 -7.22 12.08 1.97
CA GLY A 172 -8.08 11.61 0.88
C GLY A 172 -9.41 11.02 1.33
N SER A 173 -9.82 9.92 0.71
CA SER A 173 -11.13 9.28 0.92
C SER A 173 -11.03 7.79 1.30
N GLY A 174 -9.84 7.28 1.51
CA GLY A 174 -9.63 5.90 1.95
C GLY A 174 -10.00 5.71 3.43
N ASN A 175 -10.29 4.47 3.83
CA ASN A 175 -10.76 4.17 5.18
C ASN A 175 -9.77 3.31 5.97
N VAL A 176 -9.77 3.46 7.30
CA VAL A 176 -9.00 2.60 8.19
C VAL A 176 -9.97 1.89 9.16
N GLU A 177 -10.11 0.58 8.97
CA GLU A 177 -10.98 -0.26 9.77
C GLU A 177 -10.14 -1.18 10.66
N VAL A 178 -9.97 -0.80 11.93
CA VAL A 178 -9.18 -1.54 12.91
C VAL A 178 -9.94 -1.84 14.21
N PRO A 179 -11.25 -2.23 14.13
CA PRO A 179 -12.03 -2.51 15.33
C PRO A 179 -11.61 -3.81 16.05
N ASN A 180 -10.82 -4.65 15.38
CA ASN A 180 -10.27 -5.91 15.91
C ASN A 180 -8.78 -5.77 16.30
N LEU A 181 -8.19 -4.58 16.20
CA LEU A 181 -6.86 -4.25 16.68
C LEU A 181 -6.98 -3.60 18.06
N LYS A 182 -6.55 -4.30 19.12
CA LYS A 182 -6.56 -3.75 20.48
C LYS A 182 -5.39 -2.78 20.65
N ALA A 183 -5.65 -1.49 20.61
CA ALA A 183 -4.67 -0.44 20.84
C ALA A 183 -4.78 0.11 22.28
N GLN A 184 -3.67 0.43 22.93
CA GLN A 184 -3.69 1.15 24.20
C GLN A 184 -3.88 2.65 23.94
N LYS A 185 -3.07 3.23 23.06
CA LYS A 185 -3.09 4.65 22.70
C LYS A 185 -3.22 4.81 21.20
N ALA A 186 -3.95 5.84 20.77
CA ALA A 186 -4.07 6.17 19.36
C ALA A 186 -3.97 7.67 19.10
N VAL A 187 -3.38 8.02 17.95
CA VAL A 187 -3.43 9.34 17.33
C VAL A 187 -4.04 9.17 15.94
N ILE A 188 -5.10 9.90 15.65
CA ILE A 188 -5.87 9.79 14.40
C ILE A 188 -5.96 11.16 13.76
N ASN A 189 -5.41 11.30 12.55
CA ASN A 189 -5.47 12.52 11.76
C ASN A 189 -6.17 12.22 10.42
N ILE A 190 -7.22 12.97 10.11
CA ILE A 190 -7.96 12.86 8.85
C ILE A 190 -7.98 14.22 8.16
N ASN A 191 -7.46 14.26 6.93
CA ASN A 191 -7.59 15.37 5.99
C ASN A 191 -8.38 14.89 4.78
N GLY A 192 -9.70 15.10 4.75
CA GLY A 192 -10.56 14.63 3.67
C GLY A 192 -11.87 14.03 4.14
N SER A 193 -12.27 12.93 3.51
CA SER A 193 -13.58 12.28 3.74
C SER A 193 -13.48 10.81 4.12
N GLY A 194 -12.27 10.32 4.42
CA GLY A 194 -12.08 8.94 4.85
C GLY A 194 -12.53 8.70 6.29
N ASP A 195 -12.99 7.49 6.57
CA ASP A 195 -13.52 7.10 7.86
C ASP A 195 -12.55 6.22 8.66
N VAL A 196 -12.62 6.31 9.99
CA VAL A 196 -11.83 5.45 10.89
C VAL A 196 -12.73 4.73 11.89
N SER A 197 -12.54 3.41 11.99
CA SER A 197 -13.11 2.60 13.09
C SER A 197 -11.98 1.94 13.85
N ALA A 198 -11.82 2.26 15.15
CA ALA A 198 -10.72 1.75 15.97
C ALA A 198 -11.18 1.28 17.36
N TYR A 199 -10.38 0.38 17.98
CA TYR A 199 -10.55 -0.05 19.37
C TYR A 199 -9.38 0.46 20.22
N VAL A 200 -9.66 1.35 21.18
CA VAL A 200 -8.64 2.01 22.01
C VAL A 200 -9.03 1.92 23.49
N THR A 201 -8.09 1.64 24.38
CA THR A 201 -8.39 1.41 25.79
C THR A 201 -7.92 2.50 26.76
N GLU A 202 -6.93 3.32 26.37
CA GLU A 202 -6.39 4.33 27.26
C GLU A 202 -6.64 5.75 26.76
N ASN A 203 -5.89 6.18 25.73
CA ASN A 203 -5.91 7.56 25.26
C ASN A 203 -6.12 7.60 23.75
N VAL A 204 -6.97 8.50 23.28
CA VAL A 204 -7.10 8.79 21.86
C VAL A 204 -7.14 10.28 21.59
N ASP A 205 -6.25 10.74 20.70
CA ASP A 205 -6.22 12.09 20.17
C ASP A 205 -6.70 12.05 18.71
N ILE A 206 -7.75 12.82 18.39
CA ILE A 206 -8.41 12.81 17.08
C ILE A 206 -8.41 14.23 16.52
N PHE A 207 -7.92 14.37 15.29
CA PHE A 207 -7.98 15.58 14.50
C PHE A 207 -8.64 15.30 13.15
N ILE A 208 -9.70 16.02 12.81
CA ILE A 208 -10.41 15.91 11.54
C ILE A 208 -10.44 17.27 10.85
N ALA A 209 -9.93 17.35 9.63
CA ALA A 209 -10.09 18.46 8.72
C ALA A 209 -10.84 17.96 7.48
N GLY A 210 -12.18 18.09 7.47
CA GLY A 210 -13.03 17.57 6.39
C GLY A 210 -14.35 16.98 6.87
N SER A 211 -14.77 15.89 6.22
CA SER A 211 -16.08 15.26 6.44
C SER A 211 -16.01 13.81 6.92
N GLY A 212 -14.83 13.29 7.20
CA GLY A 212 -14.66 11.91 7.66
C GLY A 212 -15.19 11.68 9.06
N ASP A 213 -15.68 10.49 9.32
CA ASP A 213 -16.25 10.07 10.59
C ASP A 213 -15.29 9.13 11.36
N VAL A 214 -15.20 9.27 12.68
CA VAL A 214 -14.40 8.41 13.54
C VAL A 214 -15.27 7.69 14.56
N THR A 215 -15.19 6.36 14.58
CA THR A 215 -15.85 5.53 15.60
C THR A 215 -14.79 4.86 16.47
N ILE A 216 -14.78 5.17 17.77
CA ILE A 216 -13.90 4.56 18.75
C ILE A 216 -14.70 3.60 19.63
N LYS A 217 -14.18 2.36 19.75
CA LYS A 217 -14.63 1.34 20.72
C LYS A 217 -13.57 1.17 21.80
N GLY A 218 -13.90 0.46 22.89
CA GLY A 218 -12.93 0.07 23.94
C GLY A 218 -12.93 0.98 25.18
N ASN A 219 -13.83 1.97 25.23
CA ASN A 219 -14.03 2.85 26.39
C ASN A 219 -12.71 3.53 26.88
N PRO A 220 -12.03 4.33 26.03
CA PRO A 220 -10.77 4.97 26.39
C PRO A 220 -10.92 5.93 27.57
N LYS A 221 -9.90 5.99 28.45
CA LYS A 221 -9.87 6.84 29.63
C LYS A 221 -9.82 8.34 29.31
N LYS A 222 -9.19 8.69 28.17
CA LYS A 222 -9.06 10.08 27.69
C LYS A 222 -9.36 10.17 26.20
N VAL A 223 -10.19 11.10 25.82
CA VAL A 223 -10.52 11.42 24.43
C VAL A 223 -10.34 12.91 24.20
N LYS A 224 -9.41 13.26 23.31
CA LYS A 224 -9.27 14.62 22.80
C LYS A 224 -9.70 14.64 21.34
N ARG A 225 -10.52 15.62 20.96
CA ARG A 225 -11.00 15.75 19.58
C ARG A 225 -10.99 17.21 19.15
N ILE A 226 -10.51 17.43 17.92
CA ILE A 226 -10.56 18.72 17.22
C ILE A 226 -11.14 18.44 15.84
N ILE A 227 -12.25 19.09 15.50
CA ILE A 227 -12.95 18.88 14.23
C ILE A 227 -13.10 20.22 13.53
N ASN A 228 -12.51 20.30 12.33
CA ASN A 228 -12.62 21.43 11.42
C ASN A 228 -13.35 20.95 10.15
N GLY A 229 -14.68 21.01 10.15
CA GLY A 229 -15.52 20.53 9.05
C GLY A 229 -16.80 19.88 9.51
N SER A 230 -17.34 18.93 8.74
CA SER A 230 -18.63 18.26 8.98
C SER A 230 -18.50 16.86 9.56
N GLY A 231 -17.29 16.40 9.82
CA GLY A 231 -17.03 15.07 10.37
C GLY A 231 -17.55 14.90 11.80
N ARG A 232 -17.68 13.65 12.23
CA ARG A 232 -18.22 13.28 13.55
C ARG A 232 -17.30 12.29 14.26
N VAL A 233 -17.31 12.35 15.59
CA VAL A 233 -16.61 11.41 16.46
C VAL A 233 -17.63 10.73 17.38
N SER A 234 -17.73 9.41 17.31
CA SER A 234 -18.54 8.57 18.17
C SER A 234 -17.65 7.67 19.03
N VAL A 235 -17.91 7.63 20.34
CA VAL A 235 -17.23 6.74 21.30
C VAL A 235 -18.26 5.78 21.88
N LYS A 236 -18.00 4.46 21.80
CA LYS A 236 -18.94 3.38 22.19
C LYS A 236 -18.29 2.40 23.15
#